data_1058d1b8ff44fcba85c0e6abd47177bc
#
_entry.id   1058d1b8ff44fcba85c0e6abd47177bc
#
_cell.length_a   1.000
_cell.length_b   1.000
_cell.length_c   1.000
_cell.angle_alpha   90.00
_cell.angle_beta   90.00
_cell.angle_gamma   90.00
#
_symmetry.space_group_name_H-M   'P 1'
#
loop_
_entity.id
_entity.type
_entity.pdbx_description
1 polymer ?
#
loop_
_entity_poly.entity_id
_entity_poly.type
_entity_poly.pdbx_seq_one_letter_code
_entity_poly.pdbx_strand_id
1 'polypeptide(L)'
;MIWKKMLQGAGALLLSGAILLAGNMEIGEAAKAESGIRYFMQAPKAKGSDTPYGNNTAAGHYAQAGDAKIYYEIYGKGKPLFVFHGGGVGTPYEMGQMIDNLRKNYQVIVVSTRGHGRSEIGHSELTYEQKANDMLAVMKDVTDEPAILLGFSDGAYTAYKVASMYPERTERIVAIGAGTLEPGFFSGEMKVADLEKIDAAFIEQQKKIMPEPERYQEFCTNYMKFWSKMEVGEDFLRTIECPVLLIAGDEDDHAPLVTMVEAEQYIPKASLCIVPKAWHTAFLDNFDVTWTAIE
;
A
#
# COMPACT_ATOMS: atom_id res chain seq x y z
N MET A 1 -16.36 -28.27 -1.52
CA MET A 1 -16.04 -28.54 -2.94
C MET A 1 -16.79 -27.62 -3.92
N ILE A 2 -17.79 -26.84 -3.48
CA ILE A 2 -18.50 -25.84 -4.29
C ILE A 2 -17.79 -24.48 -4.26
N TRP A 3 -17.11 -24.14 -3.17
CA TRP A 3 -16.38 -22.88 -2.98
C TRP A 3 -15.11 -22.72 -3.84
N LYS A 4 -14.39 -23.83 -4.12
CA LYS A 4 -13.20 -23.79 -5.01
C LYS A 4 -13.49 -23.38 -6.46
N LYS A 5 -14.73 -23.49 -6.91
CA LYS A 5 -15.12 -23.12 -8.30
C LYS A 5 -15.53 -21.65 -8.45
N MET A 6 -15.86 -20.95 -7.34
CA MET A 6 -16.13 -19.50 -7.38
C MET A 6 -14.86 -18.64 -7.41
N LEU A 7 -13.78 -19.11 -6.79
CA LEU A 7 -12.50 -18.39 -6.78
C LEU A 7 -11.73 -18.45 -8.11
N GLN A 8 -12.00 -19.43 -8.97
CA GLN A 8 -11.32 -19.55 -10.28
C GLN A 8 -11.82 -18.57 -11.36
N GLY A 9 -12.87 -17.81 -11.09
CA GLY A 9 -13.43 -16.83 -12.02
C GLY A 9 -12.97 -15.38 -11.79
N ALA A 10 -12.39 -15.08 -10.64
CA ALA A 10 -12.07 -13.70 -10.23
C ALA A 10 -10.73 -13.18 -10.79
N GLY A 11 -9.79 -14.07 -11.10
CA GLY A 11 -8.45 -13.68 -11.54
C GLY A 11 -8.34 -12.98 -12.91
N ALA A 12 -9.38 -13.05 -13.75
CA ALA A 12 -9.36 -12.39 -15.07
C ALA A 12 -10.04 -11.00 -15.08
N LEU A 13 -10.59 -10.56 -13.95
CA LEU A 13 -11.41 -9.34 -13.87
C LEU A 13 -10.69 -8.10 -13.33
N LEU A 14 -9.43 -8.20 -12.94
CA LEU A 14 -8.70 -7.11 -12.28
C LEU A 14 -8.46 -5.86 -13.14
N LEU A 15 -8.58 -5.97 -14.45
CA LEU A 15 -8.62 -4.81 -15.36
C LEU A 15 -10.04 -4.53 -15.90
N SER A 16 -10.96 -5.51 -15.84
CA SER A 16 -12.30 -5.35 -16.41
C SER A 16 -13.32 -4.77 -15.42
N GLY A 17 -13.14 -4.96 -14.11
CA GLY A 17 -14.02 -4.36 -13.10
C GLY A 17 -13.90 -2.83 -13.03
N ALA A 18 -12.69 -2.30 -13.17
CA ALA A 18 -12.46 -0.85 -13.25
C ALA A 18 -13.01 -0.23 -14.56
N ILE A 19 -13.18 -1.01 -15.63
CA ILE A 19 -13.66 -0.51 -16.93
C ILE A 19 -15.20 -0.42 -16.97
N LEU A 20 -15.93 -1.23 -16.21
CA LEU A 20 -17.39 -1.26 -16.26
C LEU A 20 -18.08 -0.18 -15.41
N LEU A 21 -17.38 0.46 -14.47
CA LEU A 21 -17.89 1.61 -13.72
C LEU A 21 -17.56 2.96 -14.37
N ALA A 22 -16.74 2.99 -15.42
CA ALA A 22 -16.43 4.20 -16.21
C ALA A 22 -17.57 4.61 -17.18
N GLY A 23 -18.68 3.90 -17.21
CA GLY A 23 -19.87 4.28 -17.96
C GLY A 23 -20.55 5.52 -17.36
N ASN A 24 -20.23 6.71 -17.88
CA ASN A 24 -20.81 8.03 -17.60
C ASN A 24 -20.18 8.87 -16.46
N MET A 25 -18.92 8.74 -16.15
CA MET A 25 -18.22 9.85 -15.52
C MET A 25 -17.73 10.82 -16.61
N GLU A 26 -18.35 12.01 -16.68
CA GLU A 26 -17.74 13.14 -17.37
C GLU A 26 -16.34 13.35 -16.76
N ILE A 27 -15.31 13.21 -17.59
CA ILE A 27 -13.92 13.54 -17.23
C ILE A 27 -13.89 15.08 -17.16
N GLY A 28 -14.44 15.63 -16.07
CA GLY A 28 -14.23 17.03 -15.73
C GLY A 28 -12.75 17.23 -15.39
N GLU A 29 -12.19 18.39 -15.76
CA GLU A 29 -10.83 18.76 -15.35
C GLU A 29 -10.65 18.46 -13.86
N ALA A 30 -9.73 17.53 -13.55
CA ALA A 30 -9.45 17.15 -12.17
C ALA A 30 -9.06 18.41 -11.39
N ALA A 31 -9.79 18.69 -10.32
CA ALA A 31 -9.42 19.78 -9.42
C ALA A 31 -7.96 19.53 -9.01
N LYS A 32 -7.06 20.48 -9.32
CA LYS A 32 -5.70 20.45 -8.80
C LYS A 32 -5.80 20.45 -7.29
N ALA A 33 -5.32 19.39 -6.65
CA ALA A 33 -5.10 19.42 -5.21
C ALA A 33 -4.19 20.63 -4.90
N GLU A 34 -4.43 21.33 -3.80
CA GLU A 34 -3.58 22.47 -3.38
C GLU A 34 -2.12 22.04 -3.23
N SER A 35 -1.88 20.79 -2.87
CA SER A 35 -0.56 20.13 -2.83
C SER A 35 0.14 19.95 -4.19
N GLY A 36 -0.59 20.09 -5.31
CA GLY A 36 -0.06 19.89 -6.66
C GLY A 36 0.19 18.43 -7.06
N ILE A 37 -0.17 17.45 -6.21
CA ILE A 37 -0.09 16.00 -6.50
C ILE A 37 -1.45 15.33 -6.29
N ARG A 38 -1.59 14.12 -6.83
CA ARG A 38 -2.81 13.30 -6.74
C ARG A 38 -2.47 11.82 -6.59
N TYR A 39 -3.43 11.02 -6.11
CA TYR A 39 -3.38 9.56 -6.17
C TYR A 39 -4.13 9.03 -7.40
N PHE A 40 -3.88 7.76 -7.76
CA PHE A 40 -4.47 7.12 -8.94
C PHE A 40 -6.00 7.09 -8.84
N MET A 41 -6.68 7.46 -9.94
CA MET A 41 -8.14 7.54 -10.03
C MET A 41 -8.79 8.50 -9.01
N GLN A 42 -8.06 9.45 -8.46
CA GLN A 42 -8.62 10.42 -7.53
C GLN A 42 -9.80 11.17 -8.16
N ALA A 43 -10.98 11.04 -7.52
CA ALA A 43 -12.17 11.73 -7.98
C ALA A 43 -11.98 13.26 -7.94
N PRO A 44 -12.54 14.03 -8.90
CA PRO A 44 -12.33 15.49 -9.02
C PRO A 44 -12.68 16.29 -7.75
N LYS A 45 -13.62 15.78 -6.94
CA LYS A 45 -14.07 16.43 -5.70
C LYS A 45 -13.50 15.78 -4.43
N ALA A 46 -12.68 14.73 -4.57
CA ALA A 46 -12.05 14.10 -3.41
C ALA A 46 -11.00 15.05 -2.82
N LYS A 47 -11.14 15.36 -1.53
CA LYS A 47 -10.12 16.09 -0.80
C LYS A 47 -8.88 15.20 -0.62
N GLY A 48 -7.75 15.67 -1.15
CA GLY A 48 -6.44 15.18 -0.73
C GLY A 48 -5.94 15.95 0.49
N SER A 49 -4.77 15.60 0.98
CA SER A 49 -4.05 16.41 1.96
C SER A 49 -3.43 17.64 1.31
N ASP A 50 -3.33 18.76 2.07
CA ASP A 50 -2.56 19.94 1.65
C ASP A 50 -1.05 19.65 1.63
N THR A 51 -0.61 18.62 2.32
CA THR A 51 0.79 18.16 2.32
C THR A 51 1.02 17.18 1.19
N PRO A 52 2.01 17.40 0.29
CA PRO A 52 2.29 16.52 -0.84
C PRO A 52 3.07 15.26 -0.42
N TYR A 53 2.46 14.42 0.43
CA TYR A 53 3.09 13.20 0.94
C TYR A 53 3.63 12.30 -0.18
N GLY A 54 4.89 11.89 -0.04
CA GLY A 54 5.65 11.16 -1.06
C GLY A 54 6.34 12.06 -2.10
N ASN A 55 6.13 13.38 -2.05
CA ASN A 55 6.79 14.35 -2.92
C ASN A 55 7.22 15.66 -2.22
N ASN A 56 7.22 15.69 -0.89
CA ASN A 56 7.66 16.86 -0.10
C ASN A 56 9.16 16.81 0.18
N THR A 57 9.96 17.33 -0.75
CA THR A 57 11.43 17.32 -0.62
C THR A 57 11.97 18.09 0.58
N ALA A 58 11.19 19.00 1.17
CA ALA A 58 11.60 19.72 2.38
C ALA A 58 11.56 18.82 3.64
N ALA A 59 10.76 17.75 3.63
CA ALA A 59 10.70 16.74 4.69
C ALA A 59 11.36 15.42 4.29
N GLY A 60 11.93 15.37 3.07
CA GLY A 60 12.41 14.15 2.43
C GLY A 60 13.82 13.76 2.81
N HIS A 61 14.02 12.45 2.93
CA HIS A 61 15.29 11.78 3.22
C HIS A 61 15.45 10.57 2.31
N TYR A 62 16.66 9.98 2.30
CA TYR A 62 16.94 8.74 1.57
C TYR A 62 17.74 7.79 2.45
N ALA A 63 17.27 6.54 2.55
CA ALA A 63 18.02 5.43 3.13
C ALA A 63 18.64 4.58 2.02
N GLN A 64 19.89 4.15 2.16
CA GLN A 64 20.51 3.20 1.24
C GLN A 64 20.04 1.78 1.59
N ALA A 65 19.30 1.15 0.71
CA ALA A 65 18.78 -0.20 0.88
C ALA A 65 19.32 -1.12 -0.22
N GLY A 66 20.46 -1.74 0.05
CA GLY A 66 21.17 -2.56 -0.93
C GLY A 66 21.54 -1.73 -2.18
N ASP A 67 20.92 -2.06 -3.30
CA ASP A 67 21.18 -1.46 -4.62
C ASP A 67 20.26 -0.30 -4.98
N ALA A 68 19.41 0.16 -4.05
CA ALA A 68 18.48 1.26 -4.29
C ALA A 68 18.43 2.25 -3.11
N LYS A 69 18.15 3.51 -3.41
CA LYS A 69 17.81 4.54 -2.42
C LYS A 69 16.29 4.58 -2.23
N ILE A 70 15.87 4.43 -0.99
CA ILE A 70 14.47 4.48 -0.58
C ILE A 70 14.16 5.86 0.00
N TYR A 71 13.23 6.55 -0.64
CA TYR A 71 12.76 7.87 -0.22
C TYR A 71 11.74 7.76 0.91
N TYR A 72 11.90 8.59 1.93
CA TYR A 72 10.94 8.73 3.01
C TYR A 72 10.85 10.16 3.51
N GLU A 73 9.77 10.49 4.19
CA GLU A 73 9.50 11.82 4.76
C GLU A 73 9.18 11.66 6.25
N ILE A 74 9.55 12.64 7.08
CA ILE A 74 9.29 12.61 8.52
C ILE A 74 8.38 13.77 8.91
N TYR A 75 7.30 13.44 9.65
CA TYR A 75 6.32 14.41 10.15
C TYR A 75 5.97 14.18 11.61
N GLY A 76 5.63 15.27 12.31
CA GLY A 76 5.22 15.18 13.71
C GLY A 76 6.37 14.83 14.65
N LYS A 77 6.03 14.41 15.86
CA LYS A 77 6.96 14.02 16.93
C LYS A 77 6.29 12.96 17.81
N GLY A 78 7.09 12.17 18.51
CA GLY A 78 6.61 11.13 19.43
C GLY A 78 7.10 9.75 19.06
N LYS A 79 6.29 8.72 19.34
CA LYS A 79 6.62 7.33 19.01
C LYS A 79 6.72 7.17 17.48
N PRO A 80 7.73 6.45 16.95
CA PRO A 80 7.86 6.22 15.51
C PRO A 80 6.73 5.34 14.98
N LEU A 81 6.11 5.81 13.89
CA LEU A 81 5.06 5.11 13.15
C LEU A 81 5.40 5.20 11.65
N PHE A 82 5.60 4.04 11.03
CA PHE A 82 5.90 3.93 9.60
C PHE A 82 4.63 3.68 8.81
N VAL A 83 4.45 4.43 7.72
CA VAL A 83 3.32 4.30 6.80
C VAL A 83 3.80 3.73 5.48
N PHE A 84 3.23 2.59 5.06
CA PHE A 84 3.52 1.89 3.81
C PHE A 84 2.26 1.87 2.93
N HIS A 85 2.34 2.50 1.77
CA HIS A 85 1.25 2.60 0.80
C HIS A 85 1.03 1.32 -0.01
N GLY A 86 -0.05 1.26 -0.77
CA GLY A 86 -0.36 0.17 -1.71
C GLY A 86 0.67 0.00 -2.83
N GLY A 87 0.67 -1.13 -3.50
CA GLY A 87 1.61 -1.42 -4.58
C GLY A 87 1.17 -0.91 -5.96
N GLY A 88 2.03 -1.07 -6.95
CA GLY A 88 1.77 -0.76 -8.36
C GLY A 88 1.55 0.73 -8.62
N VAL A 89 0.30 1.18 -8.57
CA VAL A 89 -0.08 2.59 -8.72
C VAL A 89 -0.29 3.30 -7.37
N GLY A 90 0.00 2.65 -6.24
CA GLY A 90 -0.12 3.23 -4.91
C GLY A 90 0.88 4.35 -4.65
N THR A 91 0.51 5.28 -3.80
CA THR A 91 1.37 6.38 -3.35
C THR A 91 1.07 6.74 -1.89
N PRO A 92 2.03 7.30 -1.14
CA PRO A 92 1.75 7.81 0.19
C PRO A 92 0.60 8.83 0.23
N TYR A 93 0.39 9.56 -0.86
CA TYR A 93 -0.61 10.62 -0.92
C TYR A 93 -2.06 10.12 -0.76
N GLU A 94 -2.35 8.89 -1.18
CA GLU A 94 -3.68 8.28 -0.97
C GLU A 94 -4.03 8.13 0.51
N MET A 95 -3.03 7.96 1.38
CA MET A 95 -3.18 7.84 2.83
C MET A 95 -3.11 9.20 3.56
N GLY A 96 -3.11 10.30 2.83
CA GLY A 96 -2.82 11.64 3.35
C GLY A 96 -3.70 12.07 4.52
N GLN A 97 -5.00 11.77 4.50
CA GLN A 97 -5.90 12.12 5.61
C GLN A 97 -5.55 11.36 6.90
N MET A 98 -5.13 10.09 6.81
CA MET A 98 -4.65 9.34 7.96
C MET A 98 -3.34 9.94 8.49
N ILE A 99 -2.39 10.24 7.59
CA ILE A 99 -1.10 10.83 7.97
C ILE A 99 -1.31 12.18 8.66
N ASP A 100 -2.23 13.03 8.16
CA ASP A 100 -2.57 14.33 8.76
C ASP A 100 -3.09 14.19 10.21
N ASN A 101 -3.78 13.11 10.53
CA ASN A 101 -4.24 12.82 11.89
C ASN A 101 -3.15 12.19 12.75
N LEU A 102 -2.44 11.19 12.23
CA LEU A 102 -1.38 10.49 12.96
C LEU A 102 -0.24 11.41 13.39
N ARG A 103 0.22 12.34 12.52
CA ARG A 103 1.33 13.26 12.81
C ARG A 103 1.07 14.24 13.96
N LYS A 104 -0.16 14.31 14.46
CA LYS A 104 -0.49 15.12 15.65
C LYS A 104 0.07 14.50 16.93
N ASN A 105 0.19 13.15 16.97
CA ASN A 105 0.56 12.39 18.17
C ASN A 105 1.77 11.47 18.00
N TYR A 106 2.19 11.21 16.75
CA TYR A 106 3.29 10.32 16.40
C TYR A 106 4.36 11.02 15.56
N GLN A 107 5.57 10.50 15.61
CA GLN A 107 6.55 10.74 14.56
C GLN A 107 6.20 9.81 13.39
N VAL A 108 5.62 10.35 12.34
CA VAL A 108 5.18 9.57 11.18
C VAL A 108 6.25 9.56 10.11
N ILE A 109 6.71 8.37 9.76
CA ILE A 109 7.67 8.11 8.70
C ILE A 109 6.89 7.61 7.47
N VAL A 110 6.75 8.46 6.48
CA VAL A 110 6.00 8.19 5.25
C VAL A 110 6.97 7.66 4.21
N VAL A 111 6.87 6.37 3.87
CA VAL A 111 7.83 5.72 2.98
C VAL A 111 7.25 5.56 1.58
N SER A 112 7.98 6.02 0.56
CA SER A 112 7.75 5.58 -0.82
C SER A 112 8.50 4.27 -1.01
N THR A 113 7.78 3.16 -1.22
CA THR A 113 8.43 1.85 -1.37
C THR A 113 9.23 1.77 -2.68
N ARG A 114 10.16 0.83 -2.79
CA ARG A 114 11.05 0.65 -3.96
C ARG A 114 10.28 0.79 -5.29
N GLY A 115 10.79 1.63 -6.20
CA GLY A 115 10.21 1.92 -7.52
C GLY A 115 8.97 2.83 -7.51
N HIS A 116 8.51 3.29 -6.35
CA HIS A 116 7.40 4.24 -6.25
C HIS A 116 7.92 5.65 -5.91
N GLY A 117 7.23 6.65 -6.45
CA GLY A 117 7.53 8.04 -6.18
C GLY A 117 9.00 8.37 -6.43
N ARG A 118 9.71 8.84 -5.39
CA ARG A 118 11.12 9.23 -5.47
C ARG A 118 12.12 8.11 -5.15
N SER A 119 11.64 6.90 -4.88
CA SER A 119 12.51 5.75 -4.62
C SER A 119 13.00 5.11 -5.91
N GLU A 120 14.27 4.69 -5.91
CA GLU A 120 14.89 3.97 -7.03
C GLU A 120 14.27 2.58 -7.19
N ILE A 121 14.27 2.06 -8.42
CA ILE A 121 13.82 0.70 -8.74
C ILE A 121 14.89 -0.31 -8.33
N GLY A 122 16.17 0.01 -8.57
CA GLY A 122 17.27 -0.93 -8.38
C GLY A 122 17.26 -2.05 -9.42
N HIS A 123 18.00 -3.14 -9.13
CA HIS A 123 18.16 -4.30 -10.01
C HIS A 123 17.88 -5.63 -9.30
N SER A 124 17.71 -5.60 -7.98
CA SER A 124 17.37 -6.79 -7.19
C SER A 124 15.98 -7.31 -7.56
N GLU A 125 15.78 -8.64 -7.48
CA GLU A 125 14.46 -9.24 -7.66
C GLU A 125 13.50 -8.71 -6.59
N LEU A 126 12.31 -8.32 -7.00
CA LEU A 126 11.28 -7.85 -6.09
C LEU A 126 10.66 -9.06 -5.37
N THR A 127 10.84 -9.09 -4.05
CA THR A 127 10.26 -10.08 -3.14
C THR A 127 9.81 -9.38 -1.86
N TYR A 128 9.01 -10.05 -1.01
CA TYR A 128 8.69 -9.47 0.31
C TYR A 128 9.89 -9.39 1.22
N GLU A 129 10.84 -10.33 1.12
CA GLU A 129 12.11 -10.27 1.83
C GLU A 129 12.90 -9.01 1.43
N GLN A 130 12.96 -8.70 0.13
CA GLN A 130 13.62 -7.50 -0.35
C GLN A 130 12.92 -6.24 0.18
N LYS A 131 11.59 -6.20 0.11
CA LYS A 131 10.81 -5.07 0.62
C LYS A 131 10.97 -4.89 2.14
N ALA A 132 10.98 -5.98 2.90
CA ALA A 132 11.25 -5.92 4.35
C ALA A 132 12.66 -5.42 4.67
N ASN A 133 13.67 -5.82 3.88
CA ASN A 133 15.03 -5.32 4.01
C ASN A 133 15.12 -3.82 3.67
N ASP A 134 14.39 -3.35 2.66
CA ASP A 134 14.30 -1.93 2.34
C ASP A 134 13.71 -1.12 3.51
N MET A 135 12.62 -1.65 4.10
CA MET A 135 12.00 -1.00 5.27
C MET A 135 12.92 -1.02 6.49
N LEU A 136 13.63 -2.13 6.72
CA LEU A 136 14.63 -2.19 7.80
C LEU A 136 15.74 -1.15 7.62
N ALA A 137 16.17 -0.88 6.38
CA ALA A 137 17.16 0.16 6.11
C ALA A 137 16.62 1.55 6.50
N VAL A 138 15.37 1.88 6.13
CA VAL A 138 14.71 3.12 6.54
C VAL A 138 14.53 3.17 8.06
N MET A 139 14.11 2.07 8.70
CA MET A 139 13.93 2.01 10.15
C MET A 139 15.25 2.27 10.90
N LYS A 140 16.36 1.70 10.46
CA LYS A 140 17.70 1.93 11.06
C LYS A 140 18.17 3.36 10.91
N ASP A 141 17.78 4.04 9.84
CA ASP A 141 18.15 5.44 9.61
C ASP A 141 17.38 6.41 10.53
N VAL A 142 16.19 5.97 11.03
CA VAL A 142 15.30 6.81 11.83
C VAL A 142 15.36 6.50 13.32
N THR A 143 15.37 5.21 13.71
CA THR A 143 15.24 4.79 15.11
C THR A 143 15.79 3.39 15.35
N ASP A 144 16.31 3.16 16.56
CA ASP A 144 16.66 1.82 17.05
C ASP A 144 15.48 1.15 17.82
N GLU A 145 14.46 1.94 18.19
CA GLU A 145 13.31 1.46 18.95
C GLU A 145 12.31 0.69 18.08
N PRO A 146 11.55 -0.26 18.65
CA PRO A 146 10.42 -0.87 17.97
C PRO A 146 9.39 0.18 17.55
N ALA A 147 8.83 0.03 16.34
CA ALA A 147 7.91 1.00 15.77
C ALA A 147 6.53 0.41 15.47
N ILE A 148 5.54 1.28 15.35
CA ILE A 148 4.23 0.93 14.83
C ILE A 148 4.33 0.92 13.30
N LEU A 149 3.79 -0.13 12.66
CA LEU A 149 3.71 -0.22 11.20
C LEU A 149 2.24 -0.09 10.76
N LEU A 150 1.95 0.86 9.91
CA LEU A 150 0.65 1.00 9.26
C LEU A 150 0.84 0.76 7.77
N GLY A 151 0.22 -0.28 7.26
CA GLY A 151 0.31 -0.65 5.85
C GLY A 151 -1.05 -0.79 5.18
N PHE A 152 -1.10 -0.43 3.92
CA PHE A 152 -2.24 -0.65 3.05
C PHE A 152 -1.87 -1.63 1.93
N SER A 153 -2.70 -2.66 1.69
CA SER A 153 -2.53 -3.63 0.60
C SER A 153 -1.11 -4.21 0.60
N ASP A 154 -0.34 -4.05 -0.45
CA ASP A 154 1.06 -4.45 -0.57
C ASP A 154 1.95 -3.89 0.56
N GLY A 155 1.65 -2.68 1.04
CA GLY A 155 2.31 -2.11 2.21
C GLY A 155 2.01 -2.87 3.51
N ALA A 156 0.80 -3.43 3.65
CA ALA A 156 0.43 -4.26 4.79
C ALA A 156 1.13 -5.64 4.73
N TYR A 157 1.21 -6.27 3.57
CA TYR A 157 2.01 -7.48 3.40
C TYR A 157 3.51 -7.23 3.67
N THR A 158 4.00 -6.05 3.28
CA THR A 158 5.36 -5.62 3.63
C THR A 158 5.53 -5.51 5.15
N ALA A 159 4.56 -4.91 5.87
CA ALA A 159 4.59 -4.83 7.33
C ALA A 159 4.57 -6.21 8.00
N TYR A 160 3.77 -7.16 7.50
CA TYR A 160 3.78 -8.55 7.96
C TYR A 160 5.17 -9.18 7.81
N LYS A 161 5.82 -8.96 6.66
CA LYS A 161 7.15 -9.52 6.40
C LYS A 161 8.22 -8.88 7.28
N VAL A 162 8.13 -7.57 7.55
CA VAL A 162 9.01 -6.91 8.52
C VAL A 162 8.83 -7.53 9.91
N ALA A 163 7.59 -7.70 10.38
CA ALA A 163 7.34 -8.28 11.70
C ALA A 163 7.79 -9.74 11.83
N SER A 164 7.66 -10.53 10.76
CA SER A 164 8.14 -11.92 10.71
C SER A 164 9.66 -12.02 10.73
N MET A 165 10.36 -11.15 9.96
CA MET A 165 11.82 -11.20 9.84
C MET A 165 12.54 -10.46 10.97
N TYR A 166 11.92 -9.41 11.50
CA TYR A 166 12.49 -8.48 12.48
C TYR A 166 11.49 -8.20 13.61
N PRO A 167 11.07 -9.22 14.37
CA PRO A 167 10.04 -9.06 15.42
C PRO A 167 10.43 -8.03 16.48
N GLU A 168 11.72 -7.88 16.78
CA GLU A 168 12.25 -6.90 17.73
C GLU A 168 12.10 -5.45 17.24
N ARG A 169 11.85 -5.24 15.96
CA ARG A 169 11.68 -3.91 15.34
C ARG A 169 10.21 -3.49 15.23
N THR A 170 9.26 -4.39 15.53
CA THR A 170 7.83 -4.16 15.32
C THR A 170 7.06 -4.23 16.63
N GLU A 171 6.47 -3.11 17.06
CA GLU A 171 5.63 -3.07 18.26
C GLU A 171 4.22 -3.60 17.97
N ARG A 172 3.60 -3.13 16.90
CA ARG A 172 2.27 -3.54 16.43
C ARG A 172 2.05 -3.17 14.97
N ILE A 173 1.04 -3.76 14.36
CA ILE A 173 0.68 -3.50 12.96
C ILE A 173 -0.77 -3.04 12.87
N VAL A 174 -1.03 -2.07 11.99
CA VAL A 174 -2.33 -1.81 11.38
C VAL A 174 -2.24 -2.21 9.92
N ALA A 175 -3.01 -3.21 9.52
CA ALA A 175 -3.00 -3.78 8.17
C ALA A 175 -4.36 -3.58 7.49
N ILE A 176 -4.39 -2.81 6.43
CA ILE A 176 -5.61 -2.49 5.69
C ILE A 176 -5.59 -3.25 4.36
N GLY A 177 -6.61 -4.07 4.08
CA GLY A 177 -6.78 -4.78 2.81
C GLY A 177 -5.66 -5.80 2.50
N ALA A 178 -5.27 -6.63 3.49
CA ALA A 178 -4.24 -7.65 3.32
C ALA A 178 -4.61 -8.95 4.07
N GLY A 179 -5.30 -9.85 3.39
CA GLY A 179 -5.71 -11.17 3.86
C GLY A 179 -4.74 -12.29 3.45
N THR A 180 -5.21 -13.53 3.45
CA THR A 180 -4.48 -14.65 2.84
C THR A 180 -4.43 -14.51 1.33
N LEU A 181 -3.37 -15.03 0.70
CA LEU A 181 -3.20 -15.03 -0.75
C LEU A 181 -2.69 -16.39 -1.23
N GLU A 182 -3.28 -16.84 -2.34
CA GLU A 182 -2.80 -18.01 -3.10
C GLU A 182 -2.02 -17.54 -4.32
N PRO A 183 -0.94 -18.25 -4.75
CA PRO A 183 -0.24 -17.96 -5.99
C PRO A 183 -1.21 -17.91 -7.19
N GLY A 184 -1.05 -16.89 -8.04
CA GLY A 184 -1.92 -16.67 -9.19
C GLY A 184 -3.21 -15.90 -8.90
N PHE A 185 -3.49 -15.51 -7.65
CA PHE A 185 -4.62 -14.64 -7.33
C PHE A 185 -4.52 -13.33 -8.13
N PHE A 186 -3.38 -12.66 -8.06
CA PHE A 186 -3.08 -11.56 -8.97
C PHE A 186 -2.40 -12.10 -10.21
N SER A 187 -3.02 -11.94 -11.36
CA SER A 187 -2.52 -12.43 -12.64
C SER A 187 -2.81 -11.44 -13.77
N GLY A 188 -2.03 -11.51 -14.84
CA GLY A 188 -2.18 -10.63 -16.00
C GLY A 188 -0.95 -9.76 -16.25
N GLU A 189 -1.15 -8.67 -16.97
CA GLU A 189 -0.10 -7.70 -17.30
C GLU A 189 -0.49 -6.31 -16.80
N MET A 190 0.48 -5.58 -16.27
CA MET A 190 0.34 -4.16 -15.95
C MET A 190 1.11 -3.35 -16.99
N LYS A 191 0.38 -2.76 -17.94
CA LYS A 191 0.98 -1.93 -19.01
C LYS A 191 0.78 -0.46 -18.68
N VAL A 192 1.86 0.31 -18.69
CA VAL A 192 1.81 1.76 -18.49
C VAL A 192 0.84 2.42 -19.48
N ALA A 193 0.80 1.97 -20.75
CA ALA A 193 -0.12 2.48 -21.74
C ALA A 193 -1.61 2.23 -21.42
N ASP A 194 -1.94 1.18 -20.65
CA ASP A 194 -3.31 0.93 -20.20
C ASP A 194 -3.64 1.76 -18.96
N LEU A 195 -2.70 1.92 -18.04
CA LEU A 195 -2.82 2.84 -16.91
C LEU A 195 -2.98 4.30 -17.38
N GLU A 196 -2.28 4.72 -18.44
CA GLU A 196 -2.44 6.04 -19.06
C GLU A 196 -3.86 6.27 -19.63
N LYS A 197 -4.51 5.24 -20.16
CA LYS A 197 -5.91 5.35 -20.61
C LYS A 197 -6.87 5.57 -19.46
N ILE A 198 -6.55 5.06 -18.26
CA ILE A 198 -7.37 5.19 -17.05
C ILE A 198 -7.12 6.55 -16.39
N ASP A 199 -5.84 6.91 -16.18
CA ASP A 199 -5.45 8.16 -15.50
C ASP A 199 -4.13 8.71 -16.02
N ALA A 200 -4.17 9.34 -17.20
CA ALA A 200 -2.99 9.92 -17.86
C ALA A 200 -2.28 10.96 -16.97
N ALA A 201 -3.05 11.78 -16.25
CA ALA A 201 -2.49 12.85 -15.41
C ALA A 201 -1.68 12.29 -14.23
N PHE A 202 -2.14 11.17 -13.63
CA PHE A 202 -1.38 10.48 -12.59
C PHE A 202 -0.11 9.86 -13.15
N ILE A 203 -0.18 9.15 -14.27
CA ILE A 203 1.00 8.51 -14.88
C ILE A 203 2.05 9.55 -15.30
N GLU A 204 1.62 10.67 -15.88
CA GLU A 204 2.52 11.79 -16.20
C GLU A 204 3.19 12.37 -14.94
N GLN A 205 2.42 12.51 -13.86
CA GLN A 205 2.95 12.93 -12.57
C GLN A 205 4.00 11.95 -12.04
N GLN A 206 3.73 10.63 -12.06
CA GLN A 206 4.69 9.63 -11.59
C GLN A 206 5.98 9.66 -12.40
N LYS A 207 5.90 9.73 -13.74
CA LYS A 207 7.07 9.86 -14.62
C LYS A 207 7.92 11.11 -14.33
N LYS A 208 7.32 12.19 -13.82
CA LYS A 208 8.05 13.41 -13.40
C LYS A 208 8.71 13.30 -12.04
N ILE A 209 8.18 12.44 -11.16
CA ILE A 209 8.64 12.30 -9.77
C ILE A 209 9.73 11.24 -9.66
N MET A 210 9.55 10.11 -10.34
CA MET A 210 10.43 8.95 -10.19
C MET A 210 11.83 9.19 -10.79
N PRO A 211 12.89 8.63 -10.16
CA PRO A 211 14.26 8.80 -10.64
C PRO A 211 14.55 8.14 -11.99
N GLU A 212 13.83 7.06 -12.34
CA GLU A 212 14.08 6.18 -13.48
C GLU A 212 12.81 6.03 -14.36
N PRO A 213 12.25 7.13 -14.90
CA PRO A 213 10.96 7.10 -15.61
C PRO A 213 10.98 6.22 -16.88
N GLU A 214 12.12 6.04 -17.50
CA GLU A 214 12.31 5.16 -18.66
C GLU A 214 12.14 3.67 -18.33
N ARG A 215 12.30 3.31 -17.05
CA ARG A 215 12.13 1.94 -16.52
C ARG A 215 10.72 1.67 -15.97
N TYR A 216 9.78 2.60 -16.10
CA TYR A 216 8.46 2.44 -15.48
C TYR A 216 7.71 1.21 -15.98
N GLN A 217 7.79 0.87 -17.29
CA GLN A 217 7.19 -0.37 -17.81
C GLN A 217 7.89 -1.62 -17.26
N GLU A 218 9.20 -1.61 -17.12
CA GLU A 218 9.96 -2.69 -16.48
C GLU A 218 9.48 -2.91 -15.04
N PHE A 219 9.35 -1.83 -14.27
CA PHE A 219 8.81 -1.86 -12.93
C PHE A 219 7.41 -2.49 -12.88
N CYS A 220 6.46 -2.04 -13.71
CA CYS A 220 5.11 -2.60 -13.76
C CYS A 220 5.12 -4.10 -14.09
N THR A 221 5.95 -4.52 -15.04
CA THR A 221 6.10 -5.93 -15.43
C THR A 221 6.64 -6.78 -14.27
N ASN A 222 7.69 -6.31 -13.59
CA ASN A 222 8.28 -7.01 -12.45
C ASN A 222 7.33 -7.06 -11.26
N TYR A 223 6.53 -6.02 -11.05
CA TYR A 223 5.53 -5.98 -9.99
C TYR A 223 4.44 -7.05 -10.20
N MET A 224 3.89 -7.16 -11.40
CA MET A 224 2.90 -8.21 -11.72
C MET A 224 3.49 -9.61 -11.61
N LYS A 225 4.73 -9.81 -12.07
CA LYS A 225 5.45 -11.08 -11.91
C LYS A 225 5.65 -11.43 -10.43
N PHE A 226 5.95 -10.45 -9.58
CA PHE A 226 6.04 -10.62 -8.14
C PHE A 226 4.68 -10.99 -7.55
N TRP A 227 3.63 -10.21 -7.80
CA TRP A 227 2.30 -10.48 -7.27
C TRP A 227 1.72 -11.83 -7.71
N SER A 228 2.00 -12.27 -8.93
CA SER A 228 1.51 -13.58 -9.42
C SER A 228 2.08 -14.78 -8.65
N LYS A 229 3.18 -14.60 -7.94
CA LYS A 229 3.85 -15.64 -7.15
C LYS A 229 3.56 -15.55 -5.65
N MET A 230 2.85 -14.51 -5.22
CA MET A 230 2.61 -14.28 -3.80
C MET A 230 1.83 -15.41 -3.17
N GLU A 231 2.32 -15.84 -2.02
CA GLU A 231 1.65 -16.78 -1.12
C GLU A 231 1.67 -16.20 0.29
N VAL A 232 0.50 -16.05 0.89
CA VAL A 232 0.32 -15.59 2.26
C VAL A 232 -0.64 -16.54 2.94
N GLY A 233 -0.10 -17.58 3.54
CA GLY A 233 -0.85 -18.66 4.19
C GLY A 233 -0.62 -18.70 5.69
N GLU A 234 -1.21 -19.74 6.33
CA GLU A 234 -1.19 -19.97 7.76
C GLU A 234 0.22 -19.98 8.34
N ASP A 235 1.14 -20.76 7.72
CA ASP A 235 2.50 -20.93 8.22
C ASP A 235 3.26 -19.61 8.33
N PHE A 236 3.07 -18.71 7.36
CA PHE A 236 3.68 -17.38 7.39
C PHE A 236 3.00 -16.47 8.43
N LEU A 237 1.67 -16.39 8.42
CA LEU A 237 0.93 -15.47 9.29
C LEU A 237 1.10 -15.82 10.78
N ARG A 238 1.29 -17.10 11.13
CA ARG A 238 1.59 -17.54 12.49
C ARG A 238 2.94 -17.04 13.02
N THR A 239 3.86 -16.60 12.17
CA THR A 239 5.15 -16.04 12.60
C THR A 239 5.04 -14.61 13.12
N ILE A 240 3.90 -13.96 12.97
CA ILE A 240 3.68 -12.56 13.39
C ILE A 240 3.28 -12.56 14.87
N GLU A 241 4.21 -12.20 15.74
CA GLU A 241 4.02 -12.28 17.20
C GLU A 241 3.47 -11.00 17.83
N CYS A 242 3.56 -9.86 17.14
CA CYS A 242 3.05 -8.57 17.62
C CYS A 242 1.52 -8.47 17.46
N PRO A 243 0.84 -7.56 18.19
CA PRO A 243 -0.57 -7.27 17.97
C PRO A 243 -0.81 -6.71 16.54
N VAL A 244 -1.89 -7.19 15.89
CA VAL A 244 -2.29 -6.75 14.55
C VAL A 244 -3.75 -6.33 14.55
N LEU A 245 -4.03 -5.12 14.09
CA LEU A 245 -5.37 -4.69 13.71
C LEU A 245 -5.53 -4.87 12.19
N LEU A 246 -6.41 -5.78 11.79
CA LEU A 246 -6.84 -5.97 10.40
C LEU A 246 -8.03 -5.05 10.11
N ILE A 247 -8.02 -4.38 8.96
CA ILE A 247 -9.13 -3.55 8.48
C ILE A 247 -9.50 -4.01 7.08
N ALA A 248 -10.76 -4.40 6.89
CA ALA A 248 -11.30 -4.93 5.65
C ALA A 248 -12.49 -4.11 5.16
N GLY A 249 -12.53 -3.76 3.89
CA GLY A 249 -13.79 -3.38 3.24
C GLY A 249 -14.67 -4.63 3.01
N ASP A 250 -15.98 -4.54 3.22
CA ASP A 250 -16.89 -5.68 3.02
C ASP A 250 -17.15 -5.99 1.54
N GLU A 251 -16.83 -5.06 0.65
CA GLU A 251 -16.94 -5.17 -0.81
C GLU A 251 -15.57 -5.28 -1.49
N ASP A 252 -14.49 -5.50 -0.73
CA ASP A 252 -13.11 -5.59 -1.26
C ASP A 252 -12.92 -6.88 -2.09
N ASP A 253 -12.57 -6.72 -3.36
CA ASP A 253 -12.29 -7.82 -4.30
C ASP A 253 -10.78 -8.10 -4.46
N HIS A 254 -9.90 -7.24 -3.95
CA HIS A 254 -8.44 -7.43 -3.91
C HIS A 254 -7.99 -8.18 -2.66
N ALA A 255 -8.69 -7.99 -1.55
CA ALA A 255 -8.53 -8.76 -0.32
C ALA A 255 -9.92 -9.18 0.18
N PRO A 256 -10.56 -10.17 -0.49
CA PRO A 256 -11.93 -10.59 -0.17
C PRO A 256 -12.08 -10.88 1.31
N LEU A 257 -13.23 -10.50 1.88
CA LEU A 257 -13.46 -10.58 3.32
C LEU A 257 -13.14 -11.95 3.93
N VAL A 258 -13.35 -13.04 3.18
CA VAL A 258 -13.01 -14.40 3.63
C VAL A 258 -11.50 -14.54 3.90
N THR A 259 -10.66 -13.94 3.08
CA THR A 259 -9.19 -13.99 3.25
C THR A 259 -8.73 -13.17 4.46
N MET A 260 -9.43 -12.08 4.77
CA MET A 260 -9.18 -11.28 5.96
C MET A 260 -9.58 -12.01 7.26
N VAL A 261 -10.70 -12.74 7.22
CA VAL A 261 -11.13 -13.62 8.33
C VAL A 261 -10.14 -14.76 8.56
N GLU A 262 -9.63 -15.38 7.49
CA GLU A 262 -8.59 -16.40 7.59
C GLU A 262 -7.29 -15.80 8.21
N ALA A 263 -6.87 -14.63 7.77
CA ALA A 263 -5.71 -13.95 8.32
C ALA A 263 -5.88 -13.65 9.82
N GLU A 264 -7.08 -13.25 10.26
CA GLU A 264 -7.38 -13.03 11.68
C GLU A 264 -7.25 -14.32 12.50
N GLN A 265 -7.66 -15.46 11.96
CA GLN A 265 -7.52 -16.76 12.63
C GLN A 265 -6.08 -17.25 12.71
N TYR A 266 -5.23 -16.89 11.74
CA TYR A 266 -3.86 -17.36 11.67
C TYR A 266 -2.87 -16.48 12.44
N ILE A 267 -3.10 -15.17 12.52
CA ILE A 267 -2.24 -14.25 13.28
C ILE A 267 -2.59 -14.36 14.78
N PRO A 268 -1.65 -14.77 15.66
CA PRO A 268 -1.96 -15.11 17.06
C PRO A 268 -2.59 -13.99 17.88
N LYS A 269 -2.35 -12.72 17.54
CA LYS A 269 -2.83 -11.55 18.29
C LYS A 269 -3.54 -10.56 17.34
N ALA A 270 -4.37 -11.09 16.45
CA ALA A 270 -5.14 -10.26 15.54
C ALA A 270 -6.48 -9.80 16.13
N SER A 271 -6.96 -8.69 15.59
CA SER A 271 -8.35 -8.22 15.69
C SER A 271 -8.79 -7.75 14.32
N LEU A 272 -10.04 -7.94 13.95
CA LEU A 272 -10.59 -7.57 12.65
C LEU A 272 -11.67 -6.52 12.78
N CYS A 273 -11.52 -5.41 12.04
CA CYS A 273 -12.56 -4.41 11.79
C CYS A 273 -13.05 -4.53 10.35
N ILE A 274 -14.36 -4.72 10.16
CA ILE A 274 -14.99 -4.74 8.85
C ILE A 274 -15.66 -3.39 8.62
N VAL A 275 -15.30 -2.70 7.55
CA VAL A 275 -15.82 -1.39 7.17
C VAL A 275 -16.96 -1.60 6.15
N PRO A 276 -18.22 -1.25 6.51
CA PRO A 276 -19.34 -1.50 5.63
C PRO A 276 -19.35 -0.57 4.41
N LYS A 277 -19.76 -1.11 3.26
CA LYS A 277 -19.84 -0.42 1.96
C LYS A 277 -18.50 0.19 1.55
N ALA A 278 -17.43 -0.52 1.82
CA ALA A 278 -16.08 -0.10 1.49
C ALA A 278 -15.40 -1.15 0.60
N TRP A 279 -14.70 -0.65 -0.40
CA TRP A 279 -13.86 -1.44 -1.29
C TRP A 279 -12.44 -1.57 -0.72
N HIS A 280 -11.48 -1.84 -1.57
CA HIS A 280 -10.08 -2.02 -1.19
C HIS A 280 -9.49 -0.84 -0.42
N THR A 281 -9.81 0.38 -0.81
CA THR A 281 -9.40 1.63 -0.15
C THR A 281 -10.35 2.06 0.97
N ALA A 282 -10.63 1.16 1.93
CA ALA A 282 -11.63 1.38 2.97
C ALA A 282 -11.51 2.74 3.68
N PHE A 283 -10.28 3.27 3.80
CA PHE A 283 -10.01 4.60 4.38
C PHE A 283 -10.39 5.78 3.48
N LEU A 284 -10.56 5.57 2.17
CA LEU A 284 -11.10 6.59 1.25
C LEU A 284 -12.64 6.50 1.18
N ASP A 285 -13.17 5.28 1.29
CA ASP A 285 -14.61 5.04 1.16
C ASP A 285 -15.37 5.41 2.45
N ASN A 286 -14.80 5.06 3.61
CA ASN A 286 -15.39 5.36 4.92
C ASN A 286 -14.30 5.67 5.96
N PHE A 287 -13.80 6.89 5.88
CA PHE A 287 -12.71 7.34 6.74
C PHE A 287 -13.05 7.26 8.22
N ASP A 288 -14.25 7.67 8.62
CA ASP A 288 -14.62 7.77 10.04
C ASP A 288 -14.60 6.41 10.73
N VAL A 289 -15.16 5.37 10.09
CA VAL A 289 -15.12 4.00 10.63
C VAL A 289 -13.69 3.47 10.67
N THR A 290 -12.94 3.65 9.59
CA THR A 290 -11.53 3.23 9.52
C THR A 290 -10.69 3.93 10.58
N TRP A 291 -10.86 5.24 10.75
CA TRP A 291 -10.12 6.02 11.73
C TRP A 291 -10.47 5.63 13.16
N THR A 292 -11.75 5.45 13.48
CA THR A 292 -12.20 5.01 14.82
C THR A 292 -11.62 3.66 15.22
N ALA A 293 -11.38 2.76 14.25
CA ALA A 293 -10.75 1.48 14.54
C ALA A 293 -9.24 1.62 14.84
N ILE A 294 -8.58 2.63 14.27
CA ILE A 294 -7.12 2.87 14.45
C ILE A 294 -6.83 3.62 15.75
N GLU A 295 -7.69 4.57 16.14
CA GLU A 295 -7.54 5.45 17.31
C GLU A 295 -7.64 4.70 18.64
#